data_91dcd5bde29cb349030198efcd3ef0f2
#
_entry.id   91dcd5bde29cb349030198efcd3ef0f2
#
_cell.length_a   1.000
_cell.length_b   1.000
_cell.length_c   1.000
_cell.angle_alpha   90.00
_cell.angle_beta   90.00
_cell.angle_gamma   90.00
#
_symmetry.space_group_name_H-M   'P 1'
#
loop_
_entity.id
_entity.type
_entity.pdbx_description
1 polymer ?
#
loop_
_entity_poly.entity_id
_entity_poly.type
_entity_poly.pdbx_seq_one_letter_code
_entity_poly.pdbx_strand_id
1 'polypeptide(L)'
;MLYLRSRTSLAITATLTALLILSACGGGGNSSTTAVATNPQTPLPPPGPTDVVLAPTYTTIASAVTFSRPNWPEWGQTGTTAVDGVGCYVSGGNYHVHALLSIYQDGVRLALPGSIGRNAACDYELHTHEGSGVIHVETDFPTTFTLGQFFALWGQNLSATSIAGLPGTPTYYVIENEKITRITTNPADITLTSHKEIVVITGVPPKEVPKYDWAASGL
;
A
#
# COMPACT_ATOMS: atom_id res chain seq x y z
N MET A 1 37.52 31.67 -31.35
CA MET A 1 38.56 31.33 -30.35
C MET A 1 38.20 29.97 -29.77
N LEU A 2 38.85 28.92 -30.30
CA LEU A 2 38.64 27.51 -29.88
C LEU A 2 39.40 27.25 -28.57
N TYR A 3 38.73 26.63 -27.59
CA TYR A 3 39.42 25.98 -26.49
C TYR A 3 39.04 24.50 -26.46
N LEU A 4 39.97 23.68 -26.94
CA LEU A 4 40.02 22.25 -26.77
C LEU A 4 40.47 21.97 -25.34
N ARG A 5 39.76 21.13 -24.56
CA ARG A 5 40.28 20.50 -23.36
C ARG A 5 40.16 18.97 -23.44
N SER A 6 41.32 18.40 -23.31
CA SER A 6 41.78 17.04 -23.32
C SER A 6 41.04 16.13 -22.33
N ARG A 7 40.70 14.93 -22.81
CA ARG A 7 40.25 13.78 -22.00
C ARG A 7 41.49 12.99 -21.56
N THR A 8 41.66 12.81 -20.27
CA THR A 8 42.60 11.81 -19.70
C THR A 8 41.78 10.64 -19.19
N SER A 9 41.94 9.51 -19.87
CA SER A 9 41.41 8.21 -19.43
C SER A 9 42.42 7.58 -18.46
N LEU A 10 41.94 7.22 -17.26
CA LEU A 10 42.69 6.46 -16.30
C LEU A 10 42.20 4.99 -16.36
N ALA A 11 43.09 4.12 -16.88
CA ALA A 11 42.85 2.67 -16.88
C ALA A 11 43.33 2.09 -15.56
N ILE A 12 42.47 1.42 -14.83
CA ILE A 12 42.80 0.64 -13.63
C ILE A 12 42.81 -0.84 -14.01
N THR A 13 43.98 -1.41 -14.06
CA THR A 13 44.25 -2.85 -14.23
C THR A 13 44.07 -3.55 -12.89
N ALA A 14 43.08 -4.43 -12.78
CA ALA A 14 42.91 -5.32 -11.63
C ALA A 14 43.65 -6.65 -11.93
N THR A 15 44.67 -6.94 -11.18
CA THR A 15 45.41 -8.22 -11.20
C THR A 15 44.66 -9.26 -10.36
N LEU A 16 44.28 -10.35 -11.02
CA LEU A 16 43.65 -11.51 -10.41
C LEU A 16 44.76 -12.48 -9.93
N THR A 17 44.91 -12.66 -8.61
CA THR A 17 45.80 -13.65 -8.03
C THR A 17 45.01 -14.92 -7.70
N ALA A 18 45.25 -15.99 -8.45
CA ALA A 18 44.70 -17.32 -8.18
C ALA A 18 45.59 -18.03 -7.15
N LEU A 19 45.00 -18.44 -6.03
CA LEU A 19 45.64 -19.29 -5.05
C LEU A 19 45.10 -20.72 -5.18
N LEU A 20 45.91 -21.60 -5.75
CA LEU A 20 45.64 -23.04 -5.79
C LEU A 20 46.12 -23.66 -4.49
N ILE A 21 45.23 -24.26 -3.71
CA ILE A 21 45.58 -25.16 -2.62
C ILE A 21 45.09 -26.56 -3.01
N LEU A 22 46.06 -27.42 -3.38
CA LEU A 22 45.85 -28.87 -3.38
C LEU A 22 46.01 -29.39 -1.95
N SER A 23 45.04 -30.14 -1.48
CA SER A 23 45.22 -31.04 -0.34
C SER A 23 44.56 -32.38 -0.62
N ALA A 24 45.33 -33.42 -0.38
CA ALA A 24 45.11 -34.78 -0.78
C ALA A 24 44.24 -35.57 0.22
N CYS A 25 43.49 -36.49 -0.35
CA CYS A 25 43.17 -37.87 0.05
C CYS A 25 43.09 -38.23 1.54
N GLY A 26 41.90 -38.70 1.97
CA GLY A 26 41.70 -39.48 3.19
C GLY A 26 40.27 -40.00 3.17
N GLY A 27 40.06 -41.32 2.90
CA GLY A 27 38.79 -41.99 2.76
C GLY A 27 38.04 -42.12 4.08
N GLY A 28 36.73 -42.16 3.97
CA GLY A 28 35.81 -42.48 5.06
C GLY A 28 34.41 -42.11 4.62
N GLY A 29 33.64 -43.08 4.11
CA GLY A 29 32.26 -42.84 3.72
C GLY A 29 31.37 -42.49 4.93
N ASN A 30 30.80 -41.32 4.85
CA ASN A 30 29.56 -41.00 5.58
C ASN A 30 28.75 -40.06 4.68
N SER A 31 27.70 -40.58 4.10
CA SER A 31 26.73 -39.79 3.33
C SER A 31 26.00 -38.87 4.31
N SER A 32 26.57 -37.69 4.54
CA SER A 32 25.84 -36.62 5.20
C SER A 32 24.91 -36.00 4.18
N THR A 33 23.70 -36.48 4.12
CA THR A 33 22.58 -35.73 3.53
C THR A 33 22.47 -34.42 4.29
N THR A 34 22.89 -33.32 3.67
CA THR A 34 22.63 -31.99 4.17
C THR A 34 21.11 -31.79 4.12
N ALA A 35 20.47 -32.05 5.26
CA ALA A 35 19.09 -31.67 5.43
C ALA A 35 19.05 -30.15 5.32
N VAL A 36 18.44 -29.66 4.24
CA VAL A 36 18.01 -28.25 4.16
C VAL A 36 17.05 -28.08 5.34
N ALA A 37 17.49 -27.33 6.33
CA ALA A 37 16.63 -26.95 7.44
C ALA A 37 15.52 -26.06 6.87
N THR A 38 14.42 -26.67 6.48
CA THR A 38 13.16 -25.97 6.30
C THR A 38 12.79 -25.43 7.67
N ASN A 39 13.01 -24.13 7.85
CA ASN A 39 12.52 -23.40 9.02
C ASN A 39 11.01 -23.70 9.11
N PRO A 40 10.50 -24.36 10.15
CA PRO A 40 9.07 -24.57 10.28
C PRO A 40 8.46 -23.18 10.46
N GLN A 41 7.88 -22.63 9.41
CA GLN A 41 6.99 -21.50 9.56
C GLN A 41 5.88 -21.95 10.50
N THR A 42 5.90 -21.39 11.71
CA THR A 42 4.78 -21.54 12.65
C THR A 42 3.53 -21.14 11.88
N PRO A 43 2.53 -22.03 11.73
CA PRO A 43 1.28 -21.65 11.09
C PRO A 43 0.75 -20.40 11.78
N LEU A 44 0.40 -19.37 11.00
CA LEU A 44 -0.29 -18.21 11.53
C LEU A 44 -1.50 -18.71 12.32
N PRO A 45 -1.74 -18.20 13.55
CA PRO A 45 -2.91 -18.57 14.31
C PRO A 45 -4.16 -18.34 13.43
N PRO A 46 -5.17 -19.23 13.51
CA PRO A 46 -6.42 -19.02 12.79
C PRO A 46 -6.96 -17.63 13.10
N PRO A 47 -7.63 -16.97 12.14
CA PRO A 47 -8.19 -15.64 12.37
C PRO A 47 -9.04 -15.71 13.65
N GLY A 48 -8.59 -15.00 14.67
CA GLY A 48 -9.36 -14.79 15.89
C GLY A 48 -10.65 -14.02 15.57
N PRO A 49 -11.61 -13.97 16.49
CA PRO A 49 -12.76 -13.11 16.32
C PRO A 49 -12.26 -11.70 15.96
N THR A 50 -12.93 -11.06 15.00
CA THR A 50 -12.58 -9.71 14.60
C THR A 50 -12.78 -8.80 15.81
N ASP A 51 -11.72 -8.15 16.27
CA ASP A 51 -11.80 -7.17 17.37
C ASP A 51 -12.58 -5.90 16.96
N VAL A 52 -13.10 -5.90 15.74
CA VAL A 52 -13.80 -4.78 15.08
C VAL A 52 -15.24 -5.19 14.83
N VAL A 53 -16.18 -4.33 15.24
CA VAL A 53 -17.61 -4.52 15.09
C VAL A 53 -18.17 -3.42 14.20
N LEU A 54 -19.12 -3.76 13.30
CA LEU A 54 -19.86 -2.77 12.53
C LEU A 54 -20.90 -2.07 13.39
N ALA A 55 -21.08 -0.78 13.16
CA ALA A 55 -22.18 -0.03 13.72
C ALA A 55 -23.54 -0.66 13.33
N PRO A 56 -24.54 -0.64 14.23
CA PRO A 56 -25.84 -1.26 13.94
C PRO A 56 -26.66 -0.49 12.90
N THR A 57 -26.35 0.79 12.68
CA THR A 57 -27.08 1.69 11.77
C THR A 57 -26.19 2.18 10.66
N TYR A 58 -26.79 2.45 9.49
CA TYR A 58 -26.13 3.10 8.38
C TYR A 58 -25.88 4.58 8.64
N THR A 59 -24.80 5.08 8.07
CA THR A 59 -24.49 6.51 7.98
C THR A 59 -23.92 6.82 6.60
N THR A 60 -23.92 8.08 6.21
CA THR A 60 -23.23 8.53 5.00
C THR A 60 -21.73 8.63 5.24
N ILE A 61 -20.94 8.54 4.19
CA ILE A 61 -19.49 8.78 4.26
C ILE A 61 -19.28 10.26 4.59
N ALA A 62 -18.72 10.50 5.77
CA ALA A 62 -18.53 11.85 6.26
C ALA A 62 -17.32 12.52 5.57
N SER A 63 -17.43 13.83 5.36
CA SER A 63 -16.29 14.66 4.96
C SER A 63 -15.17 14.62 6.00
N ALA A 64 -13.92 14.68 5.53
CA ALA A 64 -12.71 14.64 6.34
C ALA A 64 -12.57 15.83 7.33
N VAL A 65 -13.41 16.84 7.26
CA VAL A 65 -13.29 18.03 8.14
C VAL A 65 -13.41 17.71 9.62
N THR A 66 -14.08 16.61 9.97
CA THR A 66 -14.26 16.14 11.35
C THR A 66 -13.21 15.15 11.81
N PHE A 67 -12.32 14.69 10.92
CA PHE A 67 -11.31 13.68 11.24
C PHE A 67 -10.05 14.33 11.81
N SER A 68 -9.32 13.57 12.63
CA SER A 68 -8.01 13.98 13.07
C SER A 68 -7.03 14.05 11.87
N ARG A 69 -6.22 15.11 11.83
CA ARG A 69 -5.23 15.28 10.77
C ARG A 69 -3.85 14.90 11.30
N PRO A 70 -3.30 13.76 10.88
CA PRO A 70 -1.91 13.42 11.18
C PRO A 70 -0.98 14.36 10.41
N ASN A 71 0.29 14.37 10.79
CA ASN A 71 1.30 15.25 10.19
C ASN A 71 1.81 14.68 8.83
N TRP A 72 0.89 14.22 7.97
CA TRP A 72 1.21 13.86 6.60
C TRP A 72 1.29 15.10 5.73
N PRO A 73 2.30 15.23 4.88
CA PRO A 73 2.34 16.32 3.92
C PRO A 73 1.17 16.20 2.93
N GLU A 74 0.69 17.34 2.45
CA GLU A 74 -0.23 17.34 1.31
C GLU A 74 0.45 16.68 0.11
N TRP A 75 -0.32 15.96 -0.70
CA TRP A 75 0.20 15.35 -1.91
C TRP A 75 0.56 16.43 -2.92
N GLY A 76 1.80 16.47 -3.35
CA GLY A 76 2.34 17.59 -4.13
C GLY A 76 3.13 17.17 -5.37
N GLN A 77 2.89 15.97 -5.92
CA GLN A 77 3.54 15.57 -7.16
C GLN A 77 2.98 16.36 -8.35
N THR A 78 3.87 16.86 -9.20
CA THR A 78 3.52 17.67 -10.38
C THR A 78 3.78 16.94 -11.70
N GLY A 79 4.38 15.75 -11.63
CA GLY A 79 4.68 14.92 -12.81
C GLY A 79 3.43 14.27 -13.40
N THR A 80 3.57 13.80 -14.64
CA THR A 80 2.54 13.05 -15.39
C THR A 80 2.98 11.61 -15.68
N THR A 81 4.14 11.22 -15.15
CA THR A 81 4.67 9.87 -15.34
C THR A 81 3.86 8.88 -14.52
N ALA A 82 3.52 7.73 -15.10
CA ALA A 82 2.83 6.66 -14.39
C ALA A 82 3.63 6.21 -13.14
N VAL A 83 2.93 5.95 -12.05
CA VAL A 83 3.49 5.47 -10.77
C VAL A 83 2.96 4.07 -10.52
N ASP A 84 3.85 3.09 -10.45
CA ASP A 84 3.49 1.68 -10.22
C ASP A 84 2.36 1.17 -11.13
N GLY A 85 2.38 1.59 -12.39
CA GLY A 85 1.37 1.24 -13.39
C GLY A 85 0.08 2.06 -13.33
N VAL A 86 -0.07 3.00 -12.39
CA VAL A 86 -1.19 3.94 -12.34
C VAL A 86 -0.90 5.12 -13.28
N GLY A 87 -1.68 5.25 -14.32
CA GLY A 87 -1.52 6.30 -15.34
C GLY A 87 -2.10 7.65 -14.90
N CYS A 88 -1.65 8.71 -15.60
CA CYS A 88 -2.10 10.08 -15.39
C CYS A 88 -2.84 10.57 -16.65
N TYR A 89 -4.10 10.95 -16.53
CA TYR A 89 -4.95 11.32 -17.66
C TYR A 89 -5.63 12.68 -17.45
N VAL A 90 -6.02 13.32 -18.54
CA VAL A 90 -6.60 14.68 -18.51
C VAL A 90 -8.11 14.64 -18.22
N SER A 91 -8.77 13.51 -18.38
CA SER A 91 -10.22 13.37 -18.18
C SER A 91 -10.56 11.99 -17.63
N GLY A 92 -11.62 11.92 -16.81
CA GLY A 92 -12.14 10.65 -16.30
C GLY A 92 -12.54 9.69 -17.43
N GLY A 93 -12.37 8.40 -17.16
CA GLY A 93 -12.68 7.33 -18.10
C GLY A 93 -14.16 6.93 -18.09
N ASN A 94 -14.50 5.94 -18.92
CA ASN A 94 -15.85 5.38 -19.00
C ASN A 94 -16.17 4.40 -17.84
N TYR A 95 -15.15 4.00 -17.09
CA TYR A 95 -15.26 3.13 -15.91
C TYR A 95 -14.93 3.94 -14.66
N HIS A 96 -15.88 4.03 -13.73
CA HIS A 96 -15.71 4.80 -12.51
C HIS A 96 -16.33 4.03 -11.33
N VAL A 97 -15.51 3.67 -10.36
CA VAL A 97 -15.93 3.03 -9.12
C VAL A 97 -15.19 3.62 -7.93
N HIS A 98 -15.73 3.40 -6.73
CA HIS A 98 -15.20 3.93 -5.49
C HIS A 98 -14.87 2.81 -4.51
N ALA A 99 -13.72 2.93 -3.84
CA ALA A 99 -13.39 2.17 -2.65
C ALA A 99 -13.17 3.14 -1.48
N LEU A 100 -13.18 2.65 -0.24
CA LEU A 100 -12.97 3.49 0.94
C LEU A 100 -11.80 2.96 1.76
N LEU A 101 -10.83 3.82 2.05
CA LEU A 101 -9.75 3.57 3.00
C LEU A 101 -10.00 4.35 4.29
N SER A 102 -10.24 3.65 5.38
CA SER A 102 -10.39 4.21 6.71
C SER A 102 -9.19 3.83 7.58
N ILE A 103 -8.38 4.80 7.98
CA ILE A 103 -7.22 4.57 8.86
C ILE A 103 -7.57 5.08 10.25
N TYR A 104 -7.36 4.23 11.26
CA TYR A 104 -7.57 4.56 12.67
C TYR A 104 -6.26 4.45 13.45
N GLN A 105 -6.03 5.42 14.32
CA GLN A 105 -4.97 5.38 15.32
C GLN A 105 -5.59 5.59 16.69
N ASP A 106 -5.39 4.64 17.60
CA ASP A 106 -5.93 4.68 18.97
C ASP A 106 -7.43 5.03 19.02
N GLY A 107 -8.22 4.41 18.14
CA GLY A 107 -9.67 4.57 18.03
C GLY A 107 -10.12 5.83 17.29
N VAL A 108 -9.22 6.69 16.87
CA VAL A 108 -9.52 7.95 16.17
C VAL A 108 -9.32 7.76 14.66
N ARG A 109 -10.34 8.08 13.86
CA ARG A 109 -10.23 8.09 12.40
C ARG A 109 -9.38 9.26 11.92
N LEU A 110 -8.48 8.96 10.98
CA LEU A 110 -7.56 9.94 10.41
C LEU A 110 -8.04 10.40 9.04
N ALA A 111 -7.89 11.70 8.76
CA ALA A 111 -8.06 12.24 7.42
C ALA A 111 -6.81 11.97 6.59
N LEU A 112 -7.00 11.54 5.34
CA LEU A 112 -5.90 11.51 4.38
C LEU A 112 -5.56 12.93 3.89
N PRO A 113 -4.38 13.13 3.27
CA PRO A 113 -4.14 14.36 2.50
C PRO A 113 -5.20 14.52 1.41
N GLY A 114 -5.58 15.75 1.13
CA GLY A 114 -6.49 16.03 0.05
C GLY A 114 -5.83 15.76 -1.32
N SER A 115 -6.64 15.40 -2.30
CA SER A 115 -6.24 15.31 -3.72
C SER A 115 -5.01 14.45 -4.00
N ILE A 116 -4.85 13.30 -3.29
CA ILE A 116 -3.85 12.30 -3.67
C ILE A 116 -4.11 11.87 -5.12
N GLY A 117 -3.09 11.85 -5.96
CA GLY A 117 -3.22 11.49 -7.37
C GLY A 117 -3.83 12.58 -8.25
N ARG A 118 -3.96 13.83 -7.77
CA ARG A 118 -4.50 14.95 -8.56
C ARG A 118 -3.53 16.13 -8.60
N ASN A 119 -3.23 16.61 -9.78
CA ASN A 119 -2.40 17.80 -9.95
C ASN A 119 -2.96 18.69 -11.09
N ALA A 120 -2.31 19.81 -11.35
CA ALA A 120 -2.77 20.76 -12.37
C ALA A 120 -2.71 20.22 -13.82
N ALA A 121 -1.97 19.14 -14.06
CA ALA A 121 -1.79 18.57 -15.40
C ALA A 121 -2.76 17.42 -15.68
N CYS A 122 -3.14 16.64 -14.65
CA CYS A 122 -3.99 15.47 -14.82
C CYS A 122 -4.50 14.93 -13.49
N ASP A 123 -5.48 14.06 -13.57
CA ASP A 123 -5.86 13.13 -12.52
C ASP A 123 -5.27 11.74 -12.82
N TYR A 124 -4.68 11.08 -11.83
CA TYR A 124 -4.28 9.69 -11.95
C TYR A 124 -5.50 8.77 -11.89
N GLU A 125 -5.40 7.59 -12.51
CA GLU A 125 -6.46 6.56 -12.50
C GLU A 125 -6.92 6.18 -11.10
N LEU A 126 -6.03 6.32 -10.10
CA LEU A 126 -6.36 6.26 -8.68
C LEU A 126 -6.17 7.65 -8.08
N HIS A 127 -7.21 8.18 -7.46
CA HIS A 127 -7.09 9.47 -6.79
C HIS A 127 -8.13 9.66 -5.69
N THR A 128 -7.95 10.72 -4.90
CA THR A 128 -8.93 11.19 -3.92
C THR A 128 -9.28 12.64 -4.21
N HIS A 129 -10.51 13.07 -3.89
CA HIS A 129 -10.90 14.47 -4.01
C HIS A 129 -10.65 15.26 -2.71
N GLU A 130 -10.73 14.56 -1.59
CA GLU A 130 -10.57 15.14 -0.26
C GLU A 130 -10.14 14.05 0.74
N GLY A 131 -10.00 14.39 2.01
CA GLY A 131 -9.40 13.49 3.01
C GLY A 131 -10.32 12.44 3.63
N SER A 132 -11.53 12.19 3.09
CA SER A 132 -12.46 11.16 3.63
C SER A 132 -11.93 9.74 3.49
N GLY A 133 -10.99 9.53 2.56
CA GLY A 133 -10.47 8.21 2.22
C GLY A 133 -11.21 7.52 1.08
N VAL A 134 -12.18 8.18 0.45
CA VAL A 134 -12.77 7.68 -0.80
C VAL A 134 -11.70 7.71 -1.89
N ILE A 135 -11.41 6.54 -2.43
CA ILE A 135 -10.49 6.34 -3.55
C ILE A 135 -11.34 6.15 -4.81
N HIS A 136 -11.17 7.04 -5.77
CA HIS A 136 -11.73 6.92 -7.11
C HIS A 136 -10.84 6.01 -7.94
N VAL A 137 -11.45 5.12 -8.71
CA VAL A 137 -10.82 4.31 -9.75
C VAL A 137 -11.47 4.73 -11.05
N GLU A 138 -10.78 5.53 -11.85
CA GLU A 138 -11.29 6.08 -13.10
C GLU A 138 -10.40 5.67 -14.27
N THR A 139 -10.97 4.91 -15.20
CA THR A 139 -10.24 4.35 -16.35
C THR A 139 -11.14 4.25 -17.58
N ASP A 140 -10.56 4.05 -18.76
CA ASP A 140 -11.34 3.84 -19.99
C ASP A 140 -12.06 2.50 -20.00
N PHE A 141 -11.48 1.48 -19.37
CA PHE A 141 -12.01 0.12 -19.32
C PHE A 141 -11.89 -0.43 -17.90
N PRO A 142 -12.73 -1.40 -17.50
CA PRO A 142 -12.63 -2.03 -16.19
C PRO A 142 -11.21 -2.50 -15.90
N THR A 143 -10.56 -1.87 -14.95
CA THR A 143 -9.19 -2.13 -14.53
C THR A 143 -9.18 -2.40 -13.03
N THR A 144 -8.39 -3.39 -12.61
CA THR A 144 -8.24 -3.71 -11.20
C THR A 144 -6.92 -3.14 -10.69
N PHE A 145 -7.01 -2.27 -9.71
CA PHE A 145 -5.87 -1.75 -8.96
C PHE A 145 -5.83 -2.32 -7.55
N THR A 146 -4.72 -2.10 -6.87
CA THR A 146 -4.48 -2.58 -5.52
C THR A 146 -4.22 -1.43 -4.55
N LEU A 147 -4.38 -1.72 -3.27
CA LEU A 147 -4.02 -0.79 -2.20
C LEU A 147 -2.52 -0.42 -2.26
N GLY A 148 -1.66 -1.37 -2.65
CA GLY A 148 -0.23 -1.12 -2.84
C GLY A 148 0.04 -0.03 -3.85
N GLN A 149 -0.65 -0.07 -5.00
CA GLN A 149 -0.52 0.95 -6.05
C GLN A 149 -1.00 2.33 -5.57
N PHE A 150 -2.10 2.40 -4.81
CA PHE A 150 -2.54 3.65 -4.20
C PHE A 150 -1.50 4.22 -3.22
N PHE A 151 -0.89 3.37 -2.37
CA PHE A 151 0.16 3.80 -1.45
C PHE A 151 1.44 4.21 -2.16
N ALA A 152 1.82 3.54 -3.25
CA ALA A 152 2.94 3.95 -4.11
C ALA A 152 2.70 5.35 -4.69
N LEU A 153 1.50 5.61 -5.19
CA LEU A 153 1.10 6.92 -5.69
C LEU A 153 1.10 7.98 -4.58
N TRP A 154 0.58 7.65 -3.41
CA TRP A 154 0.60 8.56 -2.25
C TRP A 154 2.03 8.82 -1.74
N GLY A 155 2.99 7.92 -2.05
CA GLY A 155 4.36 8.01 -1.59
C GLY A 155 4.53 7.61 -0.12
N GLN A 156 3.62 6.77 0.40
CA GLN A 156 3.67 6.27 1.77
C GLN A 156 3.96 4.78 1.82
N ASN A 157 4.55 4.32 2.93
CA ASN A 157 4.81 2.91 3.13
C ASN A 157 3.54 2.13 3.48
N LEU A 158 3.46 0.90 2.97
CA LEU A 158 2.42 -0.08 3.27
C LEU A 158 3.05 -1.46 3.43
N SER A 159 2.87 -2.09 4.58
CA SER A 159 3.34 -3.45 4.84
C SER A 159 2.52 -4.12 5.95
N ALA A 160 2.77 -5.40 6.21
CA ALA A 160 2.15 -6.11 7.33
C ALA A 160 2.52 -5.54 8.71
N THR A 161 3.61 -4.76 8.82
CA THR A 161 4.15 -4.26 10.10
C THR A 161 4.18 -2.76 10.23
N SER A 162 3.91 -2.01 9.15
CA SER A 162 3.94 -0.55 9.17
C SER A 162 3.06 0.07 8.11
N ILE A 163 2.48 1.24 8.38
CA ILE A 163 1.64 2.00 7.47
C ILE A 163 1.85 3.51 7.65
N ALA A 164 2.16 4.22 6.56
CA ALA A 164 2.18 5.68 6.45
C ALA A 164 2.90 6.40 7.60
N GLY A 165 3.97 5.80 8.15
CA GLY A 165 4.74 6.35 9.27
C GLY A 165 4.02 6.36 10.61
N LEU A 166 2.83 5.74 10.74
CA LEU A 166 2.11 5.65 11.99
C LEU A 166 2.79 4.72 12.98
N PRO A 167 2.71 5.00 14.29
CA PRO A 167 3.23 4.11 15.32
C PRO A 167 2.38 2.85 15.47
N GLY A 168 3.01 1.76 15.92
CA GLY A 168 2.36 0.47 16.17
C GLY A 168 2.26 -0.41 14.92
N THR A 169 1.95 -1.67 15.15
CA THR A 169 1.74 -2.65 14.08
C THR A 169 0.30 -2.55 13.57
N PRO A 170 0.09 -2.33 12.26
CA PRO A 170 -1.25 -2.21 11.72
C PRO A 170 -1.97 -3.56 11.67
N THR A 171 -3.27 -3.52 11.84
CA THR A 171 -4.19 -4.61 11.53
C THR A 171 -5.10 -4.19 10.40
N TYR A 172 -5.30 -5.06 9.42
CA TYR A 172 -6.05 -4.77 8.20
C TYR A 172 -7.34 -5.57 8.16
N TYR A 173 -8.42 -4.92 7.75
CA TYR A 173 -9.71 -5.54 7.51
C TYR A 173 -10.28 -5.08 6.18
N VAL A 174 -11.07 -5.93 5.56
CA VAL A 174 -11.91 -5.61 4.42
C VAL A 174 -13.36 -5.82 4.81
N ILE A 175 -14.22 -4.89 4.44
CA ILE A 175 -15.67 -4.98 4.63
C ILE A 175 -16.30 -5.02 3.25
N GLU A 176 -16.99 -6.11 2.98
CA GLU A 176 -17.79 -6.31 1.76
C GLU A 176 -19.10 -6.94 2.13
N ASN A 177 -20.22 -6.39 1.62
CA ASN A 177 -21.57 -6.87 1.94
C ASN A 177 -21.79 -7.02 3.46
N GLU A 178 -21.39 -6.01 4.22
CA GLU A 178 -21.49 -5.96 5.70
C GLU A 178 -20.70 -7.05 6.44
N LYS A 179 -19.85 -7.76 5.76
CA LYS A 179 -18.98 -8.76 6.37
C LYS A 179 -17.57 -8.22 6.56
N ILE A 180 -17.13 -8.16 7.82
CA ILE A 180 -15.74 -7.83 8.16
C ILE A 180 -14.88 -9.09 8.02
N THR A 181 -13.78 -8.95 7.29
CA THR A 181 -12.77 -10.02 7.15
C THR A 181 -11.40 -9.45 7.48
N ARG A 182 -10.72 -10.06 8.46
CA ARG A 182 -9.33 -9.70 8.77
C ARG A 182 -8.41 -10.20 7.67
N ILE A 183 -7.51 -9.34 7.22
CA ILE A 183 -6.49 -9.66 6.21
C ILE A 183 -5.23 -10.13 6.92
N THR A 184 -4.76 -11.31 6.55
CA THR A 184 -3.54 -11.94 7.06
C THR A 184 -2.49 -12.15 5.97
N THR A 185 -2.83 -11.81 4.74
CA THR A 185 -1.93 -11.80 3.58
C THR A 185 -1.26 -10.43 3.43
N ASN A 186 -0.48 -10.24 2.37
CA ASN A 186 0.13 -8.94 2.10
C ASN A 186 -0.96 -7.88 1.86
N PRO A 187 -1.03 -6.79 2.67
CA PRO A 187 -2.05 -5.77 2.50
C PRO A 187 -1.95 -5.00 1.16
N ALA A 188 -0.78 -4.98 0.55
CA ALA A 188 -0.59 -4.34 -0.75
C ALA A 188 -1.40 -5.02 -1.87
N ASP A 189 -1.75 -6.30 -1.71
CA ASP A 189 -2.50 -7.08 -2.71
C ASP A 189 -4.03 -6.91 -2.59
N ILE A 190 -4.52 -6.13 -1.62
CA ILE A 190 -5.96 -5.85 -1.50
C ILE A 190 -6.41 -5.09 -2.76
N THR A 191 -7.33 -5.69 -3.51
CA THR A 191 -7.89 -5.07 -4.72
C THR A 191 -8.88 -3.97 -4.38
N LEU A 192 -8.85 -2.89 -5.15
CA LEU A 192 -9.79 -1.77 -5.08
C LEU A 192 -10.97 -2.04 -6.01
N THR A 193 -12.08 -2.47 -5.45
CA THR A 193 -13.31 -2.77 -6.20
C THR A 193 -14.46 -1.90 -5.69
N SER A 194 -15.55 -1.82 -6.47
CA SER A 194 -16.70 -0.99 -6.13
C SER A 194 -17.22 -1.28 -4.72
N HIS A 195 -17.35 -0.23 -3.92
CA HIS A 195 -17.85 -0.20 -2.55
C HIS A 195 -17.10 -1.09 -1.55
N LYS A 196 -15.86 -1.49 -1.89
CA LYS A 196 -15.00 -2.17 -0.93
C LYS A 196 -14.51 -1.17 0.11
N GLU A 197 -14.69 -1.51 1.38
CA GLU A 197 -14.16 -0.75 2.49
C GLU A 197 -12.91 -1.45 3.06
N ILE A 198 -11.85 -0.70 3.21
CA ILE A 198 -10.58 -1.14 3.79
C ILE A 198 -10.41 -0.39 5.09
N VAL A 199 -10.31 -1.12 6.20
CA VAL A 199 -10.09 -0.55 7.52
C VAL A 199 -8.70 -0.94 8.01
N VAL A 200 -7.91 0.05 8.39
CA VAL A 200 -6.58 -0.15 8.96
C VAL A 200 -6.55 0.46 10.35
N ILE A 201 -6.07 -0.30 11.31
CA ILE A 201 -6.04 0.08 12.72
C ILE A 201 -4.62 -0.05 13.26
N THR A 202 -4.11 1.02 13.87
CA THR A 202 -2.90 1.01 14.70
C THR A 202 -3.28 1.37 16.13
N GLY A 203 -2.65 0.71 17.11
CA GLY A 203 -2.97 0.90 18.53
C GLY A 203 -4.33 0.35 18.95
N VAL A 204 -5.06 1.09 19.77
CA VAL A 204 -6.37 0.68 20.29
C VAL A 204 -7.42 0.75 19.18
N PRO A 205 -8.21 -0.32 18.92
CA PRO A 205 -9.28 -0.28 17.93
C PRO A 205 -10.41 0.68 18.35
N PRO A 206 -11.17 1.25 17.38
CA PRO A 206 -12.41 1.95 17.68
C PRO A 206 -13.45 0.97 18.25
N LYS A 207 -14.41 1.47 19.02
CA LYS A 207 -15.49 0.64 19.59
C LYS A 207 -16.28 -0.07 18.49
N GLU A 208 -16.53 0.64 17.39
CA GLU A 208 -17.18 0.16 16.20
C GLU A 208 -16.67 0.94 14.99
N VAL A 209 -16.75 0.36 13.81
CA VAL A 209 -16.53 1.05 12.54
C VAL A 209 -17.88 1.38 11.91
N PRO A 210 -18.02 2.54 11.25
CA PRO A 210 -19.27 2.90 10.60
C PRO A 210 -19.70 1.85 9.56
N LYS A 211 -20.99 1.75 9.37
CA LYS A 211 -21.62 1.01 8.28
C LYS A 211 -22.16 2.04 7.30
N TYR A 212 -21.65 2.04 6.07
CA TYR A 212 -21.93 3.11 5.14
C TYR A 212 -23.06 2.80 4.16
N ASP A 213 -23.91 3.80 3.94
CA ASP A 213 -24.82 3.85 2.82
C ASP A 213 -24.16 4.60 1.67
N TRP A 214 -23.61 3.84 0.72
CA TRP A 214 -22.89 4.36 -0.44
C TRP A 214 -23.81 5.19 -1.35
N ALA A 215 -25.04 4.71 -1.59
CA ALA A 215 -25.98 5.41 -2.44
C ALA A 215 -26.41 6.75 -1.82
N ALA A 216 -26.67 6.77 -0.50
CA ALA A 216 -26.98 8.02 0.21
C ALA A 216 -25.76 8.96 0.29
N SER A 217 -24.55 8.44 0.10
CA SER A 217 -23.31 9.23 0.03
C SER A 217 -23.05 9.83 -1.36
N GLY A 218 -23.85 9.45 -2.37
CA GLY A 218 -23.68 9.92 -3.74
C GLY A 218 -22.52 9.28 -4.50
N LEU A 219 -22.14 8.05 -4.12
CA LEU A 219 -20.98 7.29 -4.62
C LEU A 219 -21.41 5.96 -5.22
#